data_73b459ae703f1d39b07f35959b5e21c6
#
_entry.id   73b459ae703f1d39b07f35959b5e21c6
#
_cell.length_a   1.000
_cell.length_b   1.000
_cell.length_c   1.000
_cell.angle_alpha   90.00
_cell.angle_beta   90.00
_cell.angle_gamma   90.00
#
_symmetry.space_group_name_H-M   'P 1'
#
loop_
_entity.id
_entity.type
_entity.pdbx_description
1 polymer ?
#
loop_
_entity_poly.entity_id
_entity_poly.type
_entity_poly.pdbx_seq_one_letter_code
_entity_poly.pdbx_strand_id
1 'polypeptide(L)'
;MDVLYPRCAGLDVHKATVVACIRLALANGQAATEVRTFGTTTAGLLALAAWLAENGCTHVAMEATGVYWKPVWHILADDEVTLVLANAAHVKNVPGRKTDVSDALWLAELLAHGLVRPSFVPEPETQVLRALLRTRKQLGREKASHVQRLQKTLEDANIKLDAVVTNLLGVSGRAMLEGLVEGESDPGKLAKLAHPRLTATPERVQEALRGRVTRHHRFLLRLHLDQIDALDAAVARIDAEVNGNLASFHAAIGLLTSIPGVSKLAAQVIVAEIGIDMGRFPTAGHLLSWAGLCPRNDESAGKRRSQRLRKGASWLKTTLVQCAWAGSRKKAGYLQAQFHRLRGRRGPKKAICAVAASILTATYHMLKNGTSYQDLGPDHFKRRSKQAQAQRLLRRLADLGYAVEVTSVAAASA
;
A
#
# COMPACT_ATOMS: atom_id res chain seq x y z
N MET A 1 17.79 -21.59 -26.23
CA MET A 1 16.50 -21.00 -25.81
C MET A 1 15.91 -20.35 -27.05
N ASP A 2 14.64 -20.55 -27.30
CA ASP A 2 13.97 -19.93 -28.45
C ASP A 2 13.81 -18.42 -28.22
N VAL A 3 13.96 -17.64 -29.28
CA VAL A 3 13.79 -16.18 -29.25
C VAL A 3 12.32 -15.88 -29.44
N LEU A 4 11.68 -15.32 -28.41
CA LEU A 4 10.27 -14.96 -28.43
C LEU A 4 10.05 -13.59 -29.10
N TYR A 5 10.93 -12.64 -28.83
CA TYR A 5 10.87 -11.28 -29.40
C TYR A 5 12.13 -10.99 -30.22
N PRO A 6 12.08 -11.20 -31.55
CA PRO A 6 13.26 -11.11 -32.41
C PRO A 6 13.81 -9.69 -32.56
N ARG A 7 13.00 -8.66 -32.35
CA ARG A 7 13.37 -7.23 -32.45
C ARG A 7 12.91 -6.51 -31.18
N CYS A 8 13.84 -6.37 -30.23
CA CYS A 8 13.53 -5.80 -28.92
C CYS A 8 14.65 -4.91 -28.40
N ALA A 9 14.35 -4.14 -27.35
CA ALA A 9 15.34 -3.30 -26.68
C ALA A 9 15.24 -3.38 -25.16
N GLY A 10 16.39 -3.19 -24.50
CA GLY A 10 16.49 -3.00 -23.06
C GLY A 10 16.99 -1.59 -22.77
N LEU A 11 16.36 -0.93 -21.78
CA LEU A 11 16.68 0.42 -21.36
C LEU A 11 17.15 0.44 -19.91
N ASP A 12 18.35 0.92 -19.67
CA ASP A 12 18.84 1.26 -18.34
C ASP A 12 18.64 2.77 -18.10
N VAL A 13 17.70 3.11 -17.23
CA VAL A 13 17.22 4.48 -17.07
C VAL A 13 17.82 5.13 -15.82
N HIS A 14 18.56 6.21 -16.04
CA HIS A 14 19.13 7.09 -15.03
C HIS A 14 18.44 8.46 -14.99
N LYS A 15 18.87 9.33 -14.07
CA LYS A 15 18.33 10.68 -13.95
C LYS A 15 18.59 11.54 -15.19
N ALA A 16 19.78 11.48 -15.74
CA ALA A 16 20.21 12.35 -16.85
C ALA A 16 20.31 11.65 -18.20
N THR A 17 20.40 10.31 -18.21
CA THR A 17 20.66 9.50 -19.39
C THR A 17 19.83 8.23 -19.40
N VAL A 18 19.57 7.73 -20.61
CA VAL A 18 19.04 6.39 -20.88
C VAL A 18 20.05 5.67 -21.73
N VAL A 19 20.62 4.57 -21.22
CA VAL A 19 21.42 3.65 -22.01
C VAL A 19 20.46 2.64 -22.63
N ALA A 20 20.37 2.64 -23.95
CA ALA A 20 19.48 1.76 -24.71
C ALA A 20 20.30 0.75 -25.50
N CYS A 21 19.89 -0.50 -25.45
CA CYS A 21 20.46 -1.59 -26.26
C CYS A 21 19.36 -2.22 -27.09
N ILE A 22 19.44 -2.13 -28.41
CA ILE A 22 18.63 -2.93 -29.33
C ILE A 22 19.25 -4.30 -29.52
N ARG A 23 18.39 -5.31 -29.72
CA ARG A 23 18.75 -6.68 -30.03
C ARG A 23 17.91 -7.19 -31.20
N LEU A 24 18.57 -7.55 -32.28
CA LEU A 24 17.96 -8.02 -33.52
C LEU A 24 18.39 -9.47 -33.74
N ALA A 25 17.44 -10.40 -33.84
CA ALA A 25 17.73 -11.78 -34.20
C ALA A 25 18.04 -11.87 -35.69
N LEU A 26 19.16 -12.51 -36.03
CA LEU A 26 19.62 -12.74 -37.42
C LEU A 26 19.18 -14.13 -37.90
N ALA A 27 19.08 -14.29 -39.23
CA ALA A 27 18.68 -15.55 -39.85
C ALA A 27 19.65 -16.73 -39.54
N ASN A 28 20.89 -16.43 -39.18
CA ASN A 28 21.90 -17.41 -38.80
C ASN A 28 21.85 -17.87 -37.32
N GLY A 29 20.79 -17.42 -36.60
CA GLY A 29 20.62 -17.72 -35.15
C GLY A 29 21.46 -16.85 -34.20
N GLN A 30 22.28 -15.95 -34.72
CA GLN A 30 23.04 -14.97 -33.94
C GLN A 30 22.16 -13.74 -33.63
N ALA A 31 22.60 -12.88 -32.71
CA ALA A 31 21.99 -11.61 -32.43
C ALA A 31 22.95 -10.47 -32.79
N ALA A 32 22.44 -9.47 -33.53
CA ALA A 32 23.09 -8.18 -33.63
C ALA A 32 22.62 -7.28 -32.51
N THR A 33 23.53 -6.56 -31.87
CA THR A 33 23.22 -5.63 -30.79
C THR A 33 23.90 -4.29 -31.05
N GLU A 34 23.18 -3.21 -30.78
CA GLU A 34 23.73 -1.86 -30.82
C GLU A 34 23.33 -1.14 -29.53
N VAL A 35 24.29 -0.42 -28.96
CA VAL A 35 24.09 0.33 -27.71
C VAL A 35 24.27 1.81 -28.02
N ARG A 36 23.27 2.63 -27.62
CA ARG A 36 23.33 4.09 -27.67
C ARG A 36 22.91 4.71 -26.34
N THR A 37 23.42 5.90 -26.06
CA THR A 37 23.05 6.68 -24.88
C THR A 37 22.30 7.93 -25.31
N PHE A 38 21.14 8.15 -24.69
CA PHE A 38 20.27 9.31 -24.95
C PHE A 38 20.12 10.15 -23.69
N GLY A 39 19.90 11.47 -23.87
CA GLY A 39 19.52 12.33 -22.74
C GLY A 39 18.08 12.10 -22.31
N THR A 40 17.75 12.41 -21.06
CA THR A 40 16.36 12.31 -20.52
C THR A 40 15.52 13.56 -20.77
N THR A 41 15.99 14.53 -21.56
CA THR A 41 15.16 15.64 -22.05
C THR A 41 14.13 15.14 -23.05
N THR A 42 13.03 15.85 -23.24
CA THR A 42 12.00 15.47 -24.23
C THR A 42 12.60 15.21 -25.61
N ALA A 43 13.49 16.09 -26.09
CA ALA A 43 14.17 15.91 -27.38
C ALA A 43 15.03 14.64 -27.43
N GLY A 44 15.74 14.32 -26.32
CA GLY A 44 16.55 13.10 -26.24
C GLY A 44 15.69 11.82 -26.20
N LEU A 45 14.53 11.87 -25.54
CA LEU A 45 13.59 10.74 -25.48
C LEU A 45 12.85 10.55 -26.81
N LEU A 46 12.53 11.62 -27.53
CA LEU A 46 11.99 11.54 -28.89
C LEU A 46 13.02 10.96 -29.88
N ALA A 47 14.30 11.32 -29.74
CA ALA A 47 15.38 10.71 -30.53
C ALA A 47 15.54 9.21 -30.21
N LEU A 48 15.36 8.79 -28.94
CA LEU A 48 15.32 7.37 -28.55
C LEU A 48 14.13 6.67 -29.24
N ALA A 49 12.93 7.26 -29.20
CA ALA A 49 11.74 6.71 -29.83
C ALA A 49 11.93 6.52 -31.35
N ALA A 50 12.43 7.53 -32.06
CA ALA A 50 12.74 7.45 -33.46
C ALA A 50 13.77 6.33 -33.78
N TRP A 51 14.84 6.24 -33.00
CA TRP A 51 15.86 5.19 -33.19
C TRP A 51 15.31 3.78 -32.96
N LEU A 52 14.42 3.58 -31.98
CA LEU A 52 13.74 2.30 -31.74
C LEU A 52 12.81 1.93 -32.92
N ALA A 53 12.07 2.89 -33.45
CA ALA A 53 11.17 2.73 -34.59
C ALA A 53 11.96 2.41 -35.88
N GLU A 54 13.03 3.14 -36.20
CA GLU A 54 13.92 2.89 -37.35
C GLU A 54 14.48 1.45 -37.35
N ASN A 55 14.75 0.89 -36.16
CA ASN A 55 15.22 -0.48 -36.01
C ASN A 55 14.09 -1.52 -35.94
N GLY A 56 12.82 -1.09 -36.01
CA GLY A 56 11.65 -1.95 -35.96
C GLY A 56 11.51 -2.71 -34.66
N CYS A 57 11.87 -2.11 -33.55
CA CYS A 57 11.71 -2.71 -32.22
C CYS A 57 10.22 -2.84 -31.88
N THR A 58 9.78 -4.04 -31.57
CA THR A 58 8.36 -4.33 -31.19
C THR A 58 8.14 -4.34 -29.68
N HIS A 59 9.19 -4.63 -28.92
CA HIS A 59 9.12 -4.74 -27.45
C HIS A 59 10.29 -3.99 -26.81
N VAL A 60 10.01 -3.24 -25.75
CA VAL A 60 11.01 -2.49 -25.00
C VAL A 60 10.85 -2.76 -23.52
N ALA A 61 11.90 -3.23 -22.87
CA ALA A 61 11.93 -3.40 -21.42
C ALA A 61 12.74 -2.29 -20.74
N MET A 62 12.25 -1.79 -19.61
CA MET A 62 12.97 -0.87 -18.74
C MET A 62 12.83 -1.28 -17.27
N GLU A 63 13.83 -0.96 -16.44
CA GLU A 63 13.80 -1.27 -15.01
C GLU A 63 13.06 -0.20 -14.23
N ALA A 64 12.24 -0.61 -13.25
CA ALA A 64 11.47 0.28 -12.37
C ALA A 64 12.38 0.95 -11.33
N THR A 65 13.27 1.84 -11.77
CA THR A 65 14.22 2.55 -10.91
C THR A 65 13.66 3.91 -10.51
N GLY A 66 13.26 4.07 -9.24
CA GLY A 66 12.74 5.32 -8.69
C GLY A 66 11.53 5.86 -9.46
N VAL A 67 11.64 7.11 -9.94
CA VAL A 67 10.62 7.79 -10.77
C VAL A 67 11.09 8.04 -12.20
N TYR A 68 12.37 7.75 -12.49
CA TYR A 68 13.03 8.15 -13.74
C TYR A 68 12.49 7.40 -14.97
N TRP A 69 11.96 6.19 -14.79
CA TRP A 69 11.33 5.44 -15.88
C TRP A 69 10.04 6.09 -16.42
N LYS A 70 9.34 6.92 -15.62
CA LYS A 70 8.03 7.45 -15.99
C LYS A 70 8.04 8.36 -17.23
N PRO A 71 8.95 9.37 -17.36
CA PRO A 71 9.02 10.17 -18.57
C PRO A 71 9.32 9.34 -19.82
N VAL A 72 10.22 8.36 -19.69
CA VAL A 72 10.55 7.43 -20.78
C VAL A 72 9.32 6.61 -21.19
N TRP A 73 8.62 6.06 -20.20
CA TRP A 73 7.37 5.30 -20.40
C TRP A 73 6.33 6.14 -21.12
N HIS A 74 6.08 7.36 -20.69
CA HIS A 74 5.03 8.20 -21.26
C HIS A 74 5.33 8.58 -22.73
N ILE A 75 6.57 8.86 -23.07
CA ILE A 75 6.93 9.20 -24.46
C ILE A 75 6.84 7.96 -25.36
N LEU A 76 7.33 6.80 -24.88
CA LEU A 76 7.29 5.57 -25.68
C LEU A 76 5.92 4.90 -25.71
N ALA A 77 4.99 5.26 -24.81
CA ALA A 77 3.64 4.68 -24.78
C ALA A 77 2.74 5.18 -25.93
N ASP A 78 3.11 6.29 -26.58
CA ASP A 78 2.41 6.82 -27.75
C ASP A 78 2.82 6.12 -29.05
N ASP A 79 3.86 5.28 -29.02
CA ASP A 79 4.36 4.52 -30.15
C ASP A 79 3.73 3.08 -30.21
N GLU A 80 3.83 2.44 -31.38
CA GLU A 80 3.36 1.04 -31.58
C GLU A 80 4.24 -0.02 -30.89
N VAL A 81 4.85 0.32 -29.76
CA VAL A 81 5.81 -0.53 -29.04
C VAL A 81 5.20 -1.12 -27.78
N THR A 82 5.35 -2.40 -27.57
CA THR A 82 4.95 -3.03 -26.30
C THR A 82 5.97 -2.75 -25.20
N LEU A 83 5.57 -1.96 -24.21
CA LEU A 83 6.44 -1.59 -23.09
C LEU A 83 6.35 -2.60 -21.93
N VAL A 84 7.48 -3.02 -21.42
CA VAL A 84 7.62 -3.95 -20.29
C VAL A 84 8.41 -3.27 -19.17
N LEU A 85 7.72 -2.92 -18.07
CA LEU A 85 8.40 -2.43 -16.87
C LEU A 85 8.86 -3.61 -16.03
N ALA A 86 10.17 -3.79 -15.91
CA ALA A 86 10.78 -4.89 -15.16
C ALA A 86 11.00 -4.54 -13.67
N ASN A 87 10.83 -5.54 -12.80
CA ASN A 87 11.20 -5.38 -11.39
C ASN A 87 12.68 -5.70 -11.20
N ALA A 88 13.48 -4.75 -10.72
CA ALA A 88 14.91 -4.88 -10.45
C ALA A 88 15.30 -6.16 -9.70
N ALA A 89 14.50 -6.55 -8.70
CA ALA A 89 14.77 -7.78 -7.93
C ALA A 89 14.58 -9.06 -8.76
N HIS A 90 13.70 -9.05 -9.77
CA HIS A 90 13.50 -10.18 -10.66
C HIS A 90 14.66 -10.27 -11.67
N VAL A 91 15.02 -9.16 -12.29
CA VAL A 91 16.12 -9.09 -13.26
C VAL A 91 17.45 -9.57 -12.63
N LYS A 92 17.73 -9.14 -11.40
CA LYS A 92 18.93 -9.54 -10.64
C LYS A 92 18.96 -11.02 -10.22
N ASN A 93 17.82 -11.67 -10.13
CA ASN A 93 17.69 -13.05 -9.65
C ASN A 93 17.57 -14.08 -10.80
N VAL A 94 17.58 -13.66 -12.06
CA VAL A 94 17.59 -14.61 -13.18
C VAL A 94 18.99 -15.26 -13.24
N PRO A 95 19.10 -16.60 -13.20
CA PRO A 95 20.37 -17.28 -13.32
C PRO A 95 21.01 -17.01 -14.69
N GLY A 96 22.23 -16.55 -14.69
CA GLY A 96 22.98 -16.25 -15.89
C GLY A 96 24.25 -15.51 -15.54
N ARG A 97 25.19 -15.47 -16.50
CA ARG A 97 26.45 -14.78 -16.32
C ARG A 97 26.23 -13.28 -16.50
N LYS A 98 26.22 -12.52 -15.41
CA LYS A 98 26.38 -11.07 -15.45
C LYS A 98 27.84 -10.82 -15.87
N THR A 99 28.08 -10.67 -17.17
CA THR A 99 29.35 -10.14 -17.68
C THR A 99 29.32 -8.63 -17.50
N ASP A 100 30.47 -7.93 -17.66
CA ASP A 100 30.59 -6.46 -17.63
C ASP A 100 29.81 -5.74 -18.75
N VAL A 101 28.80 -6.38 -19.28
CA VAL A 101 27.86 -5.90 -20.28
C VAL A 101 26.83 -5.00 -19.60
N SER A 102 26.56 -3.86 -20.21
CA SER A 102 25.60 -2.88 -19.69
C SER A 102 24.29 -3.53 -19.24
N ASP A 103 23.70 -3.05 -18.16
CA ASP A 103 22.41 -3.55 -17.63
C ASP A 103 21.30 -3.49 -18.72
N ALA A 104 21.44 -2.59 -19.72
CA ALA A 104 20.56 -2.50 -20.88
C ALA A 104 20.65 -3.73 -21.82
N LEU A 105 21.85 -4.22 -22.13
CA LEU A 105 22.03 -5.40 -22.97
C LEU A 105 21.49 -6.66 -22.26
N TRP A 106 21.76 -6.82 -20.97
CA TRP A 106 21.22 -7.92 -20.17
C TRP A 106 19.69 -7.93 -20.17
N LEU A 107 19.09 -6.74 -20.03
CA LEU A 107 17.65 -6.58 -20.06
C LEU A 107 17.06 -6.91 -21.44
N ALA A 108 17.72 -6.50 -22.54
CA ALA A 108 17.33 -6.86 -23.89
C ALA A 108 17.40 -8.37 -24.13
N GLU A 109 18.46 -9.04 -23.65
CA GLU A 109 18.63 -10.49 -23.74
C GLU A 109 17.52 -11.24 -22.98
N LEU A 110 17.25 -10.84 -21.74
CA LEU A 110 16.15 -11.42 -20.95
C LEU A 110 14.79 -11.20 -21.61
N LEU A 111 14.54 -10.01 -22.17
CA LEU A 111 13.31 -9.71 -22.87
C LEU A 111 13.14 -10.60 -24.12
N ALA A 112 14.20 -10.71 -24.96
CA ALA A 112 14.17 -11.51 -26.18
C ALA A 112 13.74 -12.96 -25.94
N HIS A 113 14.09 -13.52 -24.79
CA HIS A 113 13.72 -14.89 -24.40
C HIS A 113 12.45 -14.98 -23.51
N GLY A 114 11.70 -13.88 -23.34
CA GLY A 114 10.47 -13.86 -22.52
C GLY A 114 10.71 -14.07 -21.01
N LEU A 115 11.92 -13.87 -20.51
CA LEU A 115 12.28 -14.07 -19.10
C LEU A 115 11.97 -12.87 -18.22
N VAL A 116 11.61 -11.72 -18.80
CA VAL A 116 11.20 -10.52 -18.07
C VAL A 116 9.71 -10.62 -17.72
N ARG A 117 9.41 -10.61 -16.43
CA ARG A 117 8.01 -10.55 -15.96
C ARG A 117 7.59 -9.08 -15.84
N PRO A 118 6.51 -8.68 -16.54
CA PRO A 118 6.03 -7.31 -16.48
C PRO A 118 5.55 -6.94 -15.07
N SER A 119 5.92 -5.76 -14.60
CA SER A 119 5.38 -5.13 -13.41
C SER A 119 4.05 -4.45 -13.74
N PHE A 120 3.18 -4.34 -12.75
CA PHE A 120 1.92 -3.63 -12.91
C PHE A 120 2.16 -2.12 -13.06
N VAL A 121 1.80 -1.57 -14.19
CA VAL A 121 1.71 -0.12 -14.47
C VAL A 121 0.24 0.23 -14.58
N PRO A 122 -0.30 1.09 -13.71
CA PRO A 122 -1.71 1.47 -13.77
C PRO A 122 -1.98 2.45 -14.91
N GLU A 123 -3.25 2.53 -15.30
CA GLU A 123 -3.74 3.50 -16.27
C GLU A 123 -3.50 4.95 -15.81
N PRO A 124 -3.40 5.93 -16.73
CA PRO A 124 -3.10 7.33 -16.41
C PRO A 124 -3.97 7.92 -15.31
N GLU A 125 -5.29 7.75 -15.37
CA GLU A 125 -6.23 8.23 -14.35
C GLU A 125 -5.93 7.65 -12.95
N THR A 126 -5.62 6.36 -12.90
CA THR A 126 -5.20 5.68 -11.66
C THR A 126 -3.85 6.21 -11.16
N GLN A 127 -2.94 6.57 -12.06
CA GLN A 127 -1.64 7.16 -11.68
C GLN A 127 -1.82 8.55 -11.04
N VAL A 128 -2.70 9.39 -11.59
CA VAL A 128 -3.05 10.71 -11.03
C VAL A 128 -3.63 10.55 -9.63
N LEU A 129 -4.66 9.72 -9.48
CA LEU A 129 -5.29 9.45 -8.18
C LEU A 129 -4.27 8.90 -7.15
N ARG A 130 -3.39 8.00 -7.58
CA ARG A 130 -2.31 7.46 -6.75
C ARG A 130 -1.33 8.54 -6.29
N ALA A 131 -0.94 9.45 -7.16
CA ALA A 131 -0.04 10.55 -6.81
C ALA A 131 -0.68 11.48 -5.77
N LEU A 132 -1.93 11.87 -5.97
CA LEU A 132 -2.69 12.73 -5.04
C LEU A 132 -2.82 12.07 -3.64
N LEU A 133 -3.28 10.83 -3.58
CA LEU A 133 -3.51 10.14 -2.31
C LEU A 133 -2.20 9.80 -1.56
N ARG A 134 -1.11 9.55 -2.27
CA ARG A 134 0.22 9.38 -1.65
C ARG A 134 0.73 10.70 -1.07
N THR A 135 0.58 11.81 -1.80
CA THR A 135 0.92 13.16 -1.32
C THR A 135 0.07 13.50 -0.09
N ARG A 136 -1.24 13.28 -0.15
CA ARG A 136 -2.14 13.45 1.01
C ARG A 136 -1.64 12.72 2.25
N LYS A 137 -1.25 11.46 2.11
CA LYS A 137 -0.74 10.64 3.21
C LYS A 137 0.60 11.17 3.73
N GLN A 138 1.44 11.71 2.85
CA GLN A 138 2.70 12.34 3.23
C GLN A 138 2.46 13.59 4.08
N LEU A 139 1.60 14.51 3.63
CA LEU A 139 1.22 15.70 4.39
C LEU A 139 0.62 15.34 5.77
N GLY A 140 -0.20 14.28 5.84
CA GLY A 140 -0.70 13.77 7.11
C GLY A 140 0.39 13.28 8.07
N ARG A 141 1.49 12.71 7.57
CA ARG A 141 2.65 12.32 8.38
C ARG A 141 3.44 13.55 8.86
N GLU A 142 3.59 14.54 8.01
CA GLU A 142 4.24 15.81 8.34
C GLU A 142 3.45 16.53 9.44
N LYS A 143 2.12 16.63 9.30
CA LYS A 143 1.23 17.13 10.36
C LYS A 143 1.44 16.40 11.69
N ALA A 144 1.45 15.07 11.67
CA ALA A 144 1.69 14.27 12.89
C ALA A 144 3.05 14.59 13.52
N SER A 145 4.10 14.85 12.71
CA SER A 145 5.42 15.27 13.20
C SER A 145 5.37 16.64 13.87
N HIS A 146 4.59 17.59 13.32
CA HIS A 146 4.41 18.90 13.96
C HIS A 146 3.64 18.80 15.29
N VAL A 147 2.60 17.96 15.36
CA VAL A 147 1.88 17.69 16.61
C VAL A 147 2.83 17.11 17.68
N GLN A 148 3.72 16.18 17.33
CA GLN A 148 4.71 15.64 18.27
C GLN A 148 5.71 16.70 18.75
N ARG A 149 6.13 17.62 17.88
CA ARG A 149 7.00 18.74 18.26
C ARG A 149 6.29 19.72 19.19
N LEU A 150 5.02 20.02 18.92
CA LEU A 150 4.16 20.83 19.78
C LEU A 150 4.04 20.20 21.18
N GLN A 151 3.79 18.88 21.27
CA GLN A 151 3.78 18.15 22.54
C GLN A 151 5.11 18.29 23.30
N LYS A 152 6.25 18.14 22.60
CA LYS A 152 7.57 18.32 23.24
C LYS A 152 7.79 19.73 23.77
N THR A 153 7.32 20.75 23.07
CA THR A 153 7.40 22.15 23.53
C THR A 153 6.53 22.39 24.77
N LEU A 154 5.35 21.76 24.83
CA LEU A 154 4.50 21.80 26.03
C LEU A 154 5.15 21.07 27.22
N GLU A 155 5.75 19.90 26.98
CA GLU A 155 6.48 19.15 27.99
C GLU A 155 7.67 19.96 28.58
N ASP A 156 8.42 20.66 27.71
CA ASP A 156 9.53 21.52 28.12
C ASP A 156 9.06 22.70 29.00
N ALA A 157 7.86 23.22 28.72
CA ALA A 157 7.17 24.23 29.51
C ALA A 157 6.48 23.67 30.77
N ASN A 158 6.55 22.38 31.04
CA ASN A 158 5.78 21.62 32.04
C ASN A 158 4.25 21.80 31.94
N ILE A 159 3.72 21.94 30.73
CA ILE A 159 2.29 21.95 30.44
C ILE A 159 1.84 20.54 30.07
N LYS A 160 0.89 19.95 30.84
CA LYS A 160 0.43 18.57 30.70
C LYS A 160 -0.93 18.48 30.03
N LEU A 161 -1.15 19.29 29.00
CA LEU A 161 -2.45 19.42 28.34
C LEU A 161 -2.95 18.08 27.72
N ASP A 162 -2.05 17.25 27.22
CA ASP A 162 -2.37 15.92 26.66
C ASP A 162 -2.87 14.90 27.71
N ALA A 163 -2.64 15.16 29.00
CA ALA A 163 -3.21 14.35 30.09
C ALA A 163 -4.69 14.63 30.36
N VAL A 164 -5.21 15.77 29.91
CA VAL A 164 -6.60 16.20 30.16
C VAL A 164 -7.44 16.33 28.88
N VAL A 165 -6.83 16.42 27.70
CA VAL A 165 -7.53 16.41 26.41
C VAL A 165 -7.12 15.19 25.59
N THR A 166 -8.09 14.55 24.95
CA THR A 166 -7.83 13.40 24.10
C THR A 166 -7.13 13.80 22.78
N ASN A 167 -7.36 15.05 22.36
CA ASN A 167 -6.79 15.60 21.12
C ASN A 167 -6.38 17.06 21.35
N LEU A 168 -5.09 17.35 21.27
CA LEU A 168 -4.53 18.69 21.42
C LEU A 168 -5.05 19.68 20.37
N LEU A 169 -5.38 19.21 19.18
CA LEU A 169 -5.93 20.01 18.08
C LEU A 169 -7.48 20.01 18.05
N GLY A 170 -8.12 19.34 19.02
CA GLY A 170 -9.56 19.41 19.21
C GLY A 170 -9.99 20.78 19.78
N VAL A 171 -11.30 21.06 19.80
CA VAL A 171 -11.86 22.36 20.18
C VAL A 171 -11.23 22.91 21.47
N SER A 172 -11.28 22.15 22.55
CA SER A 172 -10.73 22.58 23.85
C SER A 172 -9.20 22.71 23.83
N GLY A 173 -8.49 21.72 23.28
CA GLY A 173 -7.03 21.74 23.23
C GLY A 173 -6.52 22.91 22.39
N ARG A 174 -7.11 23.14 21.23
CA ARG A 174 -6.75 24.23 20.33
C ARG A 174 -7.01 25.61 20.98
N ALA A 175 -8.17 25.82 21.60
CA ALA A 175 -8.48 27.08 22.25
C ALA A 175 -7.50 27.41 23.39
N MET A 176 -7.14 26.44 24.23
CA MET A 176 -6.16 26.62 25.29
C MET A 176 -4.74 26.86 24.75
N LEU A 177 -4.37 26.19 23.66
CA LEU A 177 -3.06 26.42 22.98
C LEU A 177 -2.96 27.83 22.41
N GLU A 178 -4.03 28.33 21.76
CA GLU A 178 -4.08 29.69 21.23
C GLU A 178 -3.98 30.71 22.37
N GLY A 179 -4.71 30.52 23.48
CA GLY A 179 -4.60 31.38 24.65
C GLY A 179 -3.16 31.44 25.22
N LEU A 180 -2.49 30.28 25.31
CA LEU A 180 -1.07 30.23 25.75
C LEU A 180 -0.16 31.00 24.77
N VAL A 181 -0.37 30.89 23.50
CA VAL A 181 0.42 31.56 22.45
C VAL A 181 0.18 33.06 22.45
N GLU A 182 -1.05 33.51 22.70
CA GLU A 182 -1.43 34.93 22.82
C GLU A 182 -0.93 35.61 24.11
N GLY A 183 -0.38 34.82 25.02
CA GLY A 183 0.28 35.37 26.22
C GLY A 183 -0.49 35.16 27.51
N GLU A 184 -1.67 34.56 27.50
CA GLU A 184 -2.35 34.23 28.73
C GLU A 184 -1.51 33.23 29.55
N SER A 185 -1.33 33.50 30.81
CA SER A 185 -0.55 32.70 31.74
C SER A 185 -1.34 32.23 32.95
N ASP A 186 -2.57 32.75 33.14
CA ASP A 186 -3.45 32.32 34.20
C ASP A 186 -4.13 31.00 33.86
N PRO A 187 -3.79 29.89 34.57
CA PRO A 187 -4.41 28.60 34.32
C PRO A 187 -5.94 28.59 34.46
N GLY A 188 -6.47 29.47 35.35
CA GLY A 188 -7.91 29.60 35.56
C GLY A 188 -8.64 30.19 34.33
N LYS A 189 -8.02 31.20 33.69
CA LYS A 189 -8.55 31.80 32.46
C LYS A 189 -8.42 30.85 31.28
N LEU A 190 -7.28 30.17 31.13
CA LEU A 190 -7.04 29.20 30.12
C LEU A 190 -8.04 28.00 30.22
N ALA A 191 -8.31 27.52 31.44
CA ALA A 191 -9.25 26.43 31.65
C ALA A 191 -10.69 26.79 31.23
N LYS A 192 -11.09 28.07 31.33
CA LYS A 192 -12.40 28.57 30.88
C LYS A 192 -12.57 28.51 29.36
N LEU A 193 -11.49 28.39 28.57
CA LEU A 193 -11.53 28.21 27.13
C LEU A 193 -11.91 26.77 26.73
N ALA A 194 -11.91 25.85 27.68
CA ALA A 194 -12.30 24.48 27.44
C ALA A 194 -13.80 24.37 27.12
N HIS A 195 -14.15 23.53 26.13
CA HIS A 195 -15.54 23.27 25.80
C HIS A 195 -16.25 22.57 26.97
N PRO A 196 -17.54 22.91 27.31
CA PRO A 196 -18.26 22.33 28.43
C PRO A 196 -18.39 20.80 28.44
N ARG A 197 -18.22 20.14 27.29
CA ARG A 197 -18.23 18.66 27.17
C ARG A 197 -16.88 18.00 27.47
N LEU A 198 -15.87 18.78 27.92
CA LEU A 198 -14.61 18.18 28.32
C LEU A 198 -14.82 17.33 29.58
N THR A 199 -14.33 16.10 29.56
CA THR A 199 -14.54 15.12 30.65
C THR A 199 -13.68 15.42 31.88
N ALA A 200 -12.53 16.10 31.69
CA ALA A 200 -11.66 16.49 32.78
C ALA A 200 -12.30 17.63 33.59
N THR A 201 -12.15 17.58 34.93
CA THR A 201 -12.65 18.64 35.81
C THR A 201 -11.85 19.93 35.62
N PRO A 202 -12.46 21.12 35.88
CA PRO A 202 -11.76 22.39 35.75
C PRO A 202 -10.46 22.48 36.57
N GLU A 203 -10.43 21.90 37.75
CA GLU A 203 -9.25 21.88 38.65
C GLU A 203 -8.11 21.07 38.01
N ARG A 204 -8.42 19.90 37.39
CA ARG A 204 -7.43 19.10 36.67
C ARG A 204 -6.90 19.82 35.45
N VAL A 205 -7.75 20.55 34.72
CA VAL A 205 -7.33 21.35 33.57
C VAL A 205 -6.44 22.50 34.01
N GLN A 206 -6.79 23.21 35.08
CA GLN A 206 -5.95 24.27 35.66
C GLN A 206 -4.59 23.72 36.07
N GLU A 207 -4.54 22.58 36.79
CA GLU A 207 -3.29 21.97 37.20
C GLU A 207 -2.42 21.56 36.01
N ALA A 208 -3.02 20.99 34.97
CA ALA A 208 -2.31 20.62 33.73
C ALA A 208 -1.74 21.82 32.96
N LEU A 209 -2.30 23.00 33.16
CA LEU A 209 -1.86 24.28 32.55
C LEU A 209 -0.87 25.06 33.42
N ARG A 210 -0.53 24.58 34.63
CA ARG A 210 0.50 25.18 35.49
C ARG A 210 1.87 24.81 34.98
N GLY A 211 2.54 25.76 34.35
CA GLY A 211 3.87 25.56 33.81
C GLY A 211 4.60 26.90 33.59
N ARG A 212 5.80 26.81 33.07
CA ARG A 212 6.63 27.99 32.77
C ARG A 212 6.66 28.24 31.27
N VAL A 213 5.66 28.91 30.73
CA VAL A 213 5.59 29.25 29.30
C VAL A 213 6.38 30.56 29.07
N THR A 214 7.51 30.47 28.40
CA THR A 214 8.36 31.61 28.03
C THR A 214 8.01 32.13 26.63
N ARG A 215 8.59 33.31 26.27
CA ARG A 215 8.48 33.85 24.90
C ARG A 215 8.93 32.83 23.83
N HIS A 216 9.99 32.06 24.13
CA HIS A 216 10.51 31.03 23.23
C HIS A 216 9.49 29.90 22.99
N HIS A 217 8.84 29.40 24.06
CA HIS A 217 7.79 28.37 23.94
C HIS A 217 6.62 28.88 23.09
N ARG A 218 6.13 30.11 23.35
CA ARG A 218 5.03 30.71 22.57
C ARG A 218 5.36 30.81 21.07
N PHE A 219 6.60 31.22 20.75
CA PHE A 219 7.06 31.28 19.37
C PHE A 219 7.05 29.93 18.71
N LEU A 220 7.57 28.87 19.35
CA LEU A 220 7.57 27.51 18.78
C LEU A 220 6.17 26.92 18.68
N LEU A 221 5.31 27.14 19.66
CA LEU A 221 3.90 26.70 19.61
C LEU A 221 3.18 27.36 18.44
N ARG A 222 3.30 28.68 18.26
CA ARG A 222 2.72 29.41 17.10
C ARG A 222 3.24 28.84 15.80
N LEU A 223 4.56 28.72 15.65
CA LEU A 223 5.17 28.15 14.44
C LEU A 223 4.61 26.79 14.07
N HIS A 224 4.45 25.89 15.06
CA HIS A 224 3.93 24.55 14.80
C HIS A 224 2.42 24.55 14.51
N LEU A 225 1.63 25.43 15.14
CA LEU A 225 0.21 25.59 14.86
C LEU A 225 -0.01 26.10 13.44
N ASP A 226 0.74 27.13 13.01
CA ASP A 226 0.63 27.69 11.65
C ASP A 226 0.99 26.63 10.59
N GLN A 227 2.03 25.81 10.83
CA GLN A 227 2.38 24.71 9.94
C GLN A 227 1.28 23.63 9.87
N ILE A 228 0.66 23.31 11.00
CA ILE A 228 -0.46 22.36 11.05
C ILE A 228 -1.65 22.88 10.24
N ASP A 229 -1.99 24.15 10.38
CA ASP A 229 -3.10 24.77 9.64
C ASP A 229 -2.82 24.82 8.13
N ALA A 230 -1.60 25.15 7.73
CA ALA A 230 -1.18 25.10 6.34
C ALA A 230 -1.25 23.69 5.73
N LEU A 231 -0.85 22.67 6.50
CA LEU A 231 -0.93 21.27 6.10
C LEU A 231 -2.39 20.80 6.00
N ASP A 232 -3.27 21.22 6.91
CA ASP A 232 -4.71 20.91 6.83
C ASP A 232 -5.36 21.56 5.60
N ALA A 233 -5.03 22.80 5.28
CA ALA A 233 -5.48 23.49 4.09
C ALA A 233 -4.98 22.78 2.81
N ALA A 234 -3.72 22.33 2.79
CA ALA A 234 -3.16 21.56 1.67
C ALA A 234 -3.86 20.21 1.49
N VAL A 235 -4.15 19.50 2.59
CA VAL A 235 -4.91 18.24 2.56
C VAL A 235 -6.32 18.47 2.02
N ALA A 236 -7.00 19.54 2.44
CA ALA A 236 -8.35 19.87 1.94
C ALA A 236 -8.35 20.14 0.43
N ARG A 237 -7.32 20.83 -0.10
CA ARG A 237 -7.16 21.04 -1.54
C ARG A 237 -6.97 19.73 -2.29
N ILE A 238 -6.15 18.80 -1.76
CA ILE A 238 -5.98 17.48 -2.38
C ILE A 238 -7.29 16.69 -2.32
N ASP A 239 -8.05 16.76 -1.23
CA ASP A 239 -9.34 16.06 -1.12
C ASP A 239 -10.36 16.58 -2.14
N ALA A 240 -10.37 17.89 -2.44
CA ALA A 240 -11.18 18.47 -3.49
C ALA A 240 -10.76 17.96 -4.88
N GLU A 241 -9.46 17.94 -5.18
CA GLU A 241 -8.91 17.45 -6.45
C GLU A 241 -9.19 15.94 -6.62
N VAL A 242 -8.99 15.15 -5.58
CA VAL A 242 -9.35 13.71 -5.59
C VAL A 242 -10.83 13.53 -5.92
N ASN A 243 -11.73 14.30 -5.30
CA ASN A 243 -13.17 14.18 -5.56
C ASN A 243 -13.53 14.52 -7.01
N GLY A 244 -12.84 15.47 -7.65
CA GLY A 244 -13.00 15.80 -9.08
C GLY A 244 -12.58 14.65 -10.01
N ASN A 245 -11.61 13.84 -9.60
CA ASN A 245 -11.04 12.75 -10.41
C ASN A 245 -11.65 11.35 -10.10
N LEU A 246 -12.78 11.28 -9.39
CA LEU A 246 -13.35 9.99 -8.94
C LEU A 246 -14.46 9.45 -9.83
N ALA A 247 -14.89 10.13 -10.88
CA ALA A 247 -16.07 9.74 -11.67
C ALA A 247 -16.01 8.28 -12.13
N SER A 248 -14.89 7.85 -12.73
CA SER A 248 -14.66 6.48 -13.22
C SER A 248 -14.57 5.44 -12.10
N PHE A 249 -14.40 5.84 -10.84
CA PHE A 249 -14.11 4.96 -9.72
C PHE A 249 -15.24 4.85 -8.68
N HIS A 250 -16.32 5.65 -8.83
CA HIS A 250 -17.39 5.75 -7.84
C HIS A 250 -18.03 4.40 -7.51
N ALA A 251 -18.37 3.61 -8.53
CA ALA A 251 -18.97 2.29 -8.35
C ALA A 251 -18.05 1.36 -7.57
N ALA A 252 -16.77 1.30 -7.95
CA ALA A 252 -15.78 0.46 -7.28
C ALA A 252 -15.57 0.87 -5.81
N ILE A 253 -15.48 2.18 -5.54
CA ILE A 253 -15.35 2.71 -4.19
C ILE A 253 -16.58 2.36 -3.35
N GLY A 254 -17.80 2.50 -3.93
CA GLY A 254 -19.05 2.10 -3.30
C GLY A 254 -19.07 0.62 -2.89
N LEU A 255 -18.64 -0.27 -3.80
CA LEU A 255 -18.50 -1.70 -3.50
C LEU A 255 -17.54 -1.93 -2.33
N LEU A 256 -16.34 -1.36 -2.37
CA LEU A 256 -15.30 -1.60 -1.37
C LEU A 256 -15.66 -1.08 0.02
N THR A 257 -16.46 -0.02 0.13
CA THR A 257 -16.91 0.49 1.43
C THR A 257 -17.86 -0.46 2.16
N SER A 258 -18.44 -1.46 1.47
CA SER A 258 -19.23 -2.51 2.11
C SER A 258 -18.39 -3.48 2.94
N ILE A 259 -17.06 -3.53 2.74
CA ILE A 259 -16.15 -4.36 3.54
C ILE A 259 -16.00 -3.74 4.94
N PRO A 260 -16.24 -4.50 6.04
CA PRO A 260 -16.04 -4.00 7.38
C PRO A 260 -14.64 -3.45 7.62
N GLY A 261 -14.55 -2.20 8.06
CA GLY A 261 -13.30 -1.52 8.34
C GLY A 261 -12.67 -0.79 7.15
N VAL A 262 -13.29 -0.83 5.97
CA VAL A 262 -12.88 -0.05 4.80
C VAL A 262 -13.69 1.24 4.74
N SER A 263 -13.07 2.38 5.05
CA SER A 263 -13.68 3.72 4.90
C SER A 263 -13.63 4.17 3.43
N LYS A 264 -14.37 5.24 3.08
CA LYS A 264 -14.33 5.85 1.74
C LYS A 264 -12.89 6.18 1.32
N LEU A 265 -12.11 6.84 2.20
CA LEU A 265 -10.70 7.14 1.93
C LEU A 265 -9.85 5.88 1.72
N ALA A 266 -10.07 4.83 2.53
CA ALA A 266 -9.35 3.58 2.37
C ALA A 266 -9.69 2.89 1.03
N ALA A 267 -10.96 2.91 0.62
CA ALA A 267 -11.40 2.41 -0.69
C ALA A 267 -10.75 3.20 -1.83
N GLN A 268 -10.71 4.53 -1.74
CA GLN A 268 -10.00 5.38 -2.71
C GLN A 268 -8.52 5.00 -2.83
N VAL A 269 -7.82 4.81 -1.69
CA VAL A 269 -6.41 4.39 -1.69
C VAL A 269 -6.24 2.99 -2.30
N ILE A 270 -7.13 2.05 -2.01
CA ILE A 270 -7.07 0.70 -2.58
C ILE A 270 -7.20 0.79 -4.11
N VAL A 271 -8.23 1.49 -4.61
CA VAL A 271 -8.46 1.67 -6.05
C VAL A 271 -7.28 2.37 -6.71
N ALA A 272 -6.74 3.43 -6.11
CA ALA A 272 -5.56 4.14 -6.62
C ALA A 272 -4.31 3.25 -6.71
N GLU A 273 -4.18 2.27 -5.82
CA GLU A 273 -3.00 1.40 -5.80
C GLU A 273 -3.13 0.19 -6.74
N ILE A 274 -4.32 -0.35 -6.98
CA ILE A 274 -4.50 -1.58 -7.78
C ILE A 274 -5.28 -1.37 -9.08
N GLY A 275 -5.93 -0.20 -9.27
CA GLY A 275 -6.90 0.02 -10.34
C GLY A 275 -8.21 -0.71 -10.09
N ILE A 276 -9.09 -0.67 -11.07
CA ILE A 276 -10.39 -1.38 -11.05
C ILE A 276 -10.41 -2.61 -11.97
N ASP A 277 -9.52 -2.65 -12.96
CA ASP A 277 -9.40 -3.79 -13.87
C ASP A 277 -8.60 -4.92 -13.22
N MET A 278 -9.31 -5.96 -12.81
CA MET A 278 -8.69 -7.16 -12.23
C MET A 278 -8.14 -8.14 -13.28
N GLY A 279 -8.35 -7.91 -14.56
CA GLY A 279 -7.71 -8.67 -15.65
C GLY A 279 -6.18 -8.54 -15.63
N ARG A 280 -5.66 -7.44 -15.07
CA ARG A 280 -4.22 -7.19 -14.88
C ARG A 280 -3.56 -8.19 -13.89
N PHE A 281 -4.34 -8.85 -13.07
CA PHE A 281 -3.85 -9.86 -12.12
C PHE A 281 -4.52 -11.20 -12.43
N PRO A 282 -3.77 -12.23 -12.88
CA PRO A 282 -4.35 -13.53 -13.25
C PRO A 282 -5.18 -14.16 -12.13
N THR A 283 -4.79 -13.99 -10.88
CA THR A 283 -5.54 -14.48 -9.70
C THR A 283 -5.38 -13.53 -8.51
N ALA A 284 -6.26 -13.65 -7.52
CA ALA A 284 -6.13 -12.96 -6.25
C ALA A 284 -4.76 -13.22 -5.57
N GLY A 285 -4.19 -14.42 -5.75
CA GLY A 285 -2.86 -14.76 -5.25
C GLY A 285 -1.74 -13.92 -5.86
N HIS A 286 -1.83 -13.57 -7.16
CA HIS A 286 -0.88 -12.67 -7.82
C HIS A 286 -0.97 -11.26 -7.24
N LEU A 287 -2.18 -10.75 -7.02
CA LEU A 287 -2.40 -9.45 -6.37
C LEU A 287 -1.85 -9.43 -4.94
N LEU A 288 -2.09 -10.48 -4.15
CA LEU A 288 -1.55 -10.62 -2.80
C LEU A 288 0.00 -10.66 -2.80
N SER A 289 0.58 -11.36 -3.75
CA SER A 289 2.04 -11.43 -3.91
C SER A 289 2.64 -10.07 -4.27
N TRP A 290 2.01 -9.36 -5.21
CA TRP A 290 2.40 -8.01 -5.61
C TRP A 290 2.28 -7.01 -4.43
N ALA A 291 1.20 -7.07 -3.66
CA ALA A 291 1.00 -6.26 -2.46
C ALA A 291 1.99 -6.60 -1.33
N GLY A 292 2.70 -7.71 -1.41
CA GLY A 292 3.62 -8.17 -0.37
C GLY A 292 2.92 -8.69 0.89
N LEU A 293 1.70 -9.21 0.74
CA LEU A 293 0.93 -9.84 1.83
C LEU A 293 1.13 -11.36 1.90
N CYS A 294 1.79 -11.96 0.92
CA CYS A 294 2.21 -13.36 0.95
C CYS A 294 3.51 -13.50 1.76
N PRO A 295 3.64 -14.55 2.58
CA PRO A 295 4.93 -14.92 3.17
C PRO A 295 5.97 -15.20 2.09
N ARG A 296 7.24 -14.95 2.39
CA ARG A 296 8.34 -15.42 1.53
C ARG A 296 8.37 -16.94 1.55
N ASN A 297 8.45 -17.52 0.37
CA ASN A 297 8.79 -18.94 0.22
C ASN A 297 10.30 -19.04 0.01
N ASP A 298 11.07 -18.75 1.06
CA ASP A 298 12.51 -18.68 1.05
C ASP A 298 13.02 -19.96 1.73
N GLU A 299 13.02 -21.03 0.98
CA GLU A 299 13.41 -22.36 1.46
C GLU A 299 14.58 -22.88 0.59
N SER A 300 15.62 -23.41 1.22
CA SER A 300 16.75 -24.04 0.54
C SER A 300 17.12 -25.28 1.34
N ALA A 301 17.20 -26.44 0.68
CA ALA A 301 17.50 -27.74 1.27
C ALA A 301 16.61 -28.06 2.51
N GLY A 302 15.29 -27.82 2.39
CA GLY A 302 14.33 -28.07 3.48
C GLY A 302 14.37 -27.06 4.64
N LYS A 303 15.29 -26.09 4.61
CA LYS A 303 15.41 -25.07 5.67
C LYS A 303 14.80 -23.76 5.23
N ARG A 304 13.78 -23.27 5.93
CA ARG A 304 13.18 -21.94 5.73
C ARG A 304 14.11 -20.86 6.26
N ARG A 305 14.62 -19.99 5.34
CA ARG A 305 15.50 -18.87 5.69
C ARG A 305 14.74 -17.68 6.29
N SER A 306 13.51 -17.41 5.86
CA SER A 306 12.74 -16.27 6.38
C SER A 306 11.23 -16.51 6.27
N GLN A 307 10.48 -16.11 7.33
CA GLN A 307 9.01 -16.06 7.34
C GLN A 307 8.49 -14.61 7.21
N ARG A 308 9.36 -13.64 6.92
CA ARG A 308 8.97 -12.22 6.81
C ARG A 308 8.12 -12.00 5.56
N LEU A 309 7.18 -11.08 5.66
CA LEU A 309 6.45 -10.60 4.48
C LEU A 309 7.43 -9.89 3.51
N ARG A 310 7.15 -9.99 2.22
CA ARG A 310 7.91 -9.26 1.19
C ARG A 310 7.70 -7.75 1.36
N LYS A 311 8.63 -6.93 0.82
CA LYS A 311 8.47 -5.46 0.85
C LYS A 311 7.19 -5.05 0.12
N GLY A 312 6.95 -5.42 -1.10
CA GLY A 312 5.72 -5.17 -1.87
C GLY A 312 5.24 -3.71 -1.84
N ALA A 313 3.97 -3.49 -2.19
CA ALA A 313 3.33 -2.17 -2.23
C ALA A 313 3.08 -1.62 -0.81
N SER A 314 4.03 -0.88 -0.26
CA SER A 314 4.00 -0.40 1.13
C SER A 314 2.79 0.51 1.44
N TRP A 315 2.37 1.33 0.49
CA TRP A 315 1.21 2.23 0.63
C TRP A 315 -0.09 1.45 0.78
N LEU A 316 -0.35 0.50 -0.11
CA LEU A 316 -1.51 -0.40 -0.06
C LEU A 316 -1.49 -1.25 1.21
N LYS A 317 -0.36 -1.90 1.50
CA LYS A 317 -0.24 -2.79 2.66
C LYS A 317 -0.53 -2.08 3.99
N THR A 318 -0.01 -0.87 4.18
CA THR A 318 -0.27 -0.09 5.39
C THR A 318 -1.77 0.23 5.53
N THR A 319 -2.43 0.63 4.44
CA THR A 319 -3.87 0.94 4.44
C THR A 319 -4.69 -0.32 4.74
N LEU A 320 -4.39 -1.45 4.10
CA LEU A 320 -5.08 -2.72 4.36
C LEU A 320 -4.91 -3.21 5.79
N VAL A 321 -3.74 -3.01 6.40
CA VAL A 321 -3.51 -3.34 7.83
C VAL A 321 -4.37 -2.45 8.74
N GLN A 322 -4.53 -1.16 8.43
CA GLN A 322 -5.44 -0.28 9.16
C GLN A 322 -6.91 -0.72 9.01
N CYS A 323 -7.33 -1.06 7.79
CA CYS A 323 -8.66 -1.62 7.53
C CYS A 323 -8.88 -2.93 8.30
N ALA A 324 -7.87 -3.79 8.34
CA ALA A 324 -7.94 -5.06 9.06
C ALA A 324 -8.10 -4.86 10.57
N TRP A 325 -7.39 -3.90 11.18
CA TRP A 325 -7.60 -3.53 12.58
C TRP A 325 -9.01 -3.01 12.85
N ALA A 326 -9.55 -2.16 11.98
CA ALA A 326 -10.92 -1.65 12.11
C ALA A 326 -11.95 -2.79 11.91
N GLY A 327 -11.81 -3.59 10.86
CA GLY A 327 -12.70 -4.70 10.54
C GLY A 327 -12.71 -5.82 11.59
N SER A 328 -11.56 -6.08 12.24
CA SER A 328 -11.46 -7.07 13.32
C SER A 328 -12.18 -6.66 14.61
N ARG A 329 -12.60 -5.40 14.75
CA ARG A 329 -13.40 -4.90 15.88
C ARG A 329 -14.91 -5.03 15.66
N LYS A 330 -15.37 -5.26 14.42
CA LYS A 330 -16.79 -5.51 14.15
C LYS A 330 -17.18 -6.86 14.76
N LYS A 331 -18.08 -6.83 15.74
CA LYS A 331 -18.59 -8.01 16.43
C LYS A 331 -19.34 -8.93 15.46
N ALA A 332 -19.31 -10.23 15.73
CA ALA A 332 -20.02 -11.27 14.99
C ALA A 332 -19.70 -11.35 13.48
N GLY A 333 -18.54 -10.85 13.03
CA GLY A 333 -18.13 -10.90 11.64
C GLY A 333 -17.01 -11.94 11.38
N TYR A 334 -16.89 -12.34 10.11
CA TYR A 334 -15.83 -13.25 9.64
C TYR A 334 -14.42 -12.73 9.95
N LEU A 335 -14.15 -11.44 9.72
CA LEU A 335 -12.81 -10.86 9.93
C LEU A 335 -12.38 -10.88 11.40
N GLN A 336 -13.33 -10.65 12.33
CA GLN A 336 -13.08 -10.78 13.76
C GLN A 336 -12.78 -12.23 14.14
N ALA A 337 -13.60 -13.18 13.69
CA ALA A 337 -13.41 -14.61 13.97
C ALA A 337 -12.06 -15.10 13.43
N GLN A 338 -11.67 -14.68 12.22
CA GLN A 338 -10.36 -14.98 11.64
C GLN A 338 -9.22 -14.44 12.50
N PHE A 339 -9.31 -13.17 12.91
CA PHE A 339 -8.29 -12.54 13.73
C PHE A 339 -8.09 -13.28 15.04
N HIS A 340 -9.16 -13.54 15.81
CA HIS A 340 -9.07 -14.21 17.09
C HIS A 340 -8.52 -15.64 16.97
N ARG A 341 -8.98 -16.40 15.97
CA ARG A 341 -8.47 -17.75 15.70
C ARG A 341 -6.97 -17.78 15.42
N LEU A 342 -6.46 -16.80 14.66
CA LEU A 342 -5.05 -16.75 14.29
C LEU A 342 -4.17 -16.14 15.40
N ARG A 343 -4.71 -15.18 16.18
CA ARG A 343 -3.98 -14.48 17.23
C ARG A 343 -3.39 -15.43 18.26
N GLY A 344 -4.18 -16.42 18.71
CA GLY A 344 -3.74 -17.38 19.71
C GLY A 344 -2.55 -18.25 19.26
N ARG A 345 -2.46 -18.56 17.94
CA ARG A 345 -1.41 -19.46 17.40
C ARG A 345 -0.22 -18.75 16.78
N ARG A 346 -0.40 -17.54 16.25
CA ARG A 346 0.59 -16.83 15.42
C ARG A 346 0.95 -15.44 15.93
N GLY A 347 0.28 -14.99 16.98
CA GLY A 347 0.39 -13.64 17.53
C GLY A 347 -0.38 -12.58 16.71
N PRO A 348 -0.60 -11.39 17.32
CA PRO A 348 -1.48 -10.36 16.74
C PRO A 348 -0.95 -9.79 15.40
N LYS A 349 0.37 -9.57 15.29
CA LYS A 349 0.98 -8.99 14.06
C LYS A 349 0.80 -9.88 12.84
N LYS A 350 0.95 -11.21 12.98
CA LYS A 350 0.73 -12.15 11.86
C LYS A 350 -0.76 -12.35 11.58
N ALA A 351 -1.59 -12.37 12.61
CA ALA A 351 -3.03 -12.49 12.48
C ALA A 351 -3.63 -11.32 11.70
N ILE A 352 -3.25 -10.09 12.02
CA ILE A 352 -3.77 -8.91 11.33
C ILE A 352 -3.34 -8.83 9.86
N CYS A 353 -2.11 -9.27 9.54
CA CYS A 353 -1.66 -9.37 8.15
C CYS A 353 -2.48 -10.41 7.36
N ALA A 354 -2.90 -11.50 7.99
CA ALA A 354 -3.76 -12.49 7.34
C ALA A 354 -5.18 -11.95 7.10
N VAL A 355 -5.72 -11.14 8.03
CA VAL A 355 -6.99 -10.42 7.83
C VAL A 355 -6.87 -9.40 6.69
N ALA A 356 -5.77 -8.64 6.63
CA ALA A 356 -5.49 -7.72 5.53
C ALA A 356 -5.42 -8.45 4.17
N ALA A 357 -4.83 -9.64 4.13
CA ALA A 357 -4.82 -10.49 2.95
C ALA A 357 -6.24 -10.92 2.54
N SER A 358 -7.09 -11.29 3.50
CA SER A 358 -8.48 -11.65 3.22
C SER A 358 -9.30 -10.46 2.70
N ILE A 359 -9.08 -9.25 3.22
CA ILE A 359 -9.69 -8.02 2.68
C ILE A 359 -9.28 -7.83 1.22
N LEU A 360 -7.98 -7.96 0.89
CA LEU A 360 -7.51 -7.78 -0.48
C LEU A 360 -8.02 -8.89 -1.42
N THR A 361 -8.17 -10.13 -0.92
CA THR A 361 -8.80 -11.23 -1.69
C THR A 361 -10.27 -10.90 -1.97
N ALA A 362 -11.02 -10.44 -0.98
CA ALA A 362 -12.40 -10.01 -1.17
C ALA A 362 -12.47 -8.85 -2.19
N THR A 363 -11.62 -7.83 -2.04
CA THR A 363 -11.49 -6.73 -3.00
C THR A 363 -11.32 -7.22 -4.44
N TYR A 364 -10.40 -8.18 -4.68
CA TYR A 364 -10.18 -8.75 -6.01
C TYR A 364 -11.46 -9.35 -6.60
N HIS A 365 -12.16 -10.20 -5.86
CA HIS A 365 -13.37 -10.85 -6.35
C HIS A 365 -14.54 -9.88 -6.50
N MET A 366 -14.67 -8.90 -5.59
CA MET A 366 -15.71 -7.88 -5.66
C MET A 366 -15.53 -7.00 -6.91
N LEU A 367 -14.32 -6.52 -7.19
CA LEU A 367 -14.03 -5.70 -8.37
C LEU A 367 -14.16 -6.52 -9.66
N LYS A 368 -13.72 -7.79 -9.66
CA LYS A 368 -13.82 -8.68 -10.82
C LYS A 368 -15.27 -9.01 -11.19
N ASN A 369 -16.14 -9.22 -10.20
CA ASN A 369 -17.50 -9.70 -10.38
C ASN A 369 -18.58 -8.62 -10.23
N GLY A 370 -18.21 -7.39 -9.84
CA GLY A 370 -19.16 -6.31 -9.58
C GLY A 370 -20.08 -6.56 -8.38
N THR A 371 -19.64 -7.36 -7.38
CA THR A 371 -20.48 -7.80 -6.25
C THR A 371 -20.10 -7.12 -4.95
N SER A 372 -21.08 -6.87 -4.07
CA SER A 372 -20.84 -6.36 -2.72
C SER A 372 -20.26 -7.41 -1.78
N TYR A 373 -19.62 -6.96 -0.68
CA TYR A 373 -19.05 -7.85 0.32
C TYR A 373 -20.11 -8.72 1.00
N GLN A 374 -19.87 -10.01 1.03
CA GLN A 374 -20.68 -10.99 1.77
C GLN A 374 -19.92 -11.49 2.98
N ASP A 375 -20.43 -11.22 4.18
CA ASP A 375 -19.81 -11.68 5.41
C ASP A 375 -20.13 -13.17 5.63
N LEU A 376 -19.09 -14.00 5.74
CA LEU A 376 -19.23 -15.45 5.93
C LEU A 376 -19.64 -15.82 7.38
N GLY A 377 -19.75 -14.80 8.25
CA GLY A 377 -20.17 -14.94 9.64
C GLY A 377 -19.10 -15.48 10.60
N PRO A 378 -19.38 -15.38 11.92
CA PRO A 378 -18.43 -15.76 12.97
C PRO A 378 -18.15 -17.26 13.02
N ASP A 379 -19.11 -18.08 12.61
CA ASP A 379 -19.04 -19.55 12.72
C ASP A 379 -18.39 -20.22 11.50
N HIS A 380 -17.96 -19.46 10.50
CA HIS A 380 -17.34 -20.00 9.28
C HIS A 380 -16.21 -20.99 9.59
N PHE A 381 -15.35 -20.64 10.54
CA PHE A 381 -14.22 -21.50 10.93
C PHE A 381 -14.61 -22.66 11.82
N LYS A 382 -15.72 -22.56 12.58
CA LYS A 382 -16.25 -23.63 13.42
C LYS A 382 -16.86 -24.74 12.55
N ARG A 383 -17.63 -24.38 11.50
CA ARG A 383 -18.20 -25.34 10.54
C ARG A 383 -17.12 -26.18 9.87
N ARG A 384 -16.07 -25.51 9.37
CA ARG A 384 -14.91 -26.18 8.76
C ARG A 384 -14.13 -27.04 9.74
N SER A 385 -14.06 -26.63 11.03
CA SER A 385 -13.41 -27.37 12.10
C SER A 385 -14.21 -28.63 12.50
N LYS A 386 -15.56 -28.57 12.54
CA LYS A 386 -16.41 -29.72 12.85
C LYS A 386 -16.23 -30.83 11.82
N GLN A 387 -16.25 -30.55 10.54
CA GLN A 387 -16.03 -31.54 9.48
C GLN A 387 -14.61 -32.15 9.56
N ALA A 388 -13.57 -31.30 9.71
CA ALA A 388 -12.20 -31.79 9.85
C ALA A 388 -12.01 -32.62 11.14
N GLN A 389 -12.71 -32.27 12.21
CA GLN A 389 -12.68 -32.97 13.46
C GLN A 389 -13.39 -34.32 13.37
N ALA A 390 -14.55 -34.36 12.71
CA ALA A 390 -15.27 -35.60 12.40
C ALA A 390 -14.41 -36.54 11.56
N GLN A 391 -13.84 -36.05 10.46
CA GLN A 391 -12.93 -36.85 9.60
C GLN A 391 -11.71 -37.38 10.37
N ARG A 392 -11.12 -36.54 11.25
CA ARG A 392 -9.98 -36.98 12.07
C ARG A 392 -10.38 -38.07 13.08
N LEU A 393 -11.56 -37.96 13.69
CA LEU A 393 -12.09 -38.99 14.61
C LEU A 393 -12.39 -40.27 13.86
N LEU A 394 -13.00 -40.20 12.66
CA LEU A 394 -13.27 -41.35 11.82
C LEU A 394 -11.98 -42.08 11.41
N ARG A 395 -10.94 -41.37 10.98
CA ARG A 395 -9.64 -41.96 10.67
C ARG A 395 -9.05 -42.68 11.91
N ARG A 396 -9.14 -42.03 13.09
CA ARG A 396 -8.60 -42.62 14.32
C ARG A 396 -9.38 -43.86 14.78
N LEU A 397 -10.68 -43.91 14.51
CA LEU A 397 -11.50 -45.10 14.75
C LEU A 397 -11.18 -46.24 13.75
N ALA A 398 -10.97 -45.89 12.48
CA ALA A 398 -10.52 -46.84 11.46
C ALA A 398 -9.12 -47.41 11.78
N ASP A 399 -8.18 -46.56 12.26
CA ASP A 399 -6.84 -46.98 12.69
C ASP A 399 -6.89 -47.96 13.90
N LEU A 400 -7.96 -47.85 14.70
CA LEU A 400 -8.22 -48.76 15.84
C LEU A 400 -9.00 -50.01 15.43
N GLY A 401 -9.31 -50.22 14.15
CA GLY A 401 -10.02 -51.37 13.62
C GLY A 401 -11.55 -51.28 13.66
N TYR A 402 -12.12 -50.11 13.92
CA TYR A 402 -13.58 -49.90 13.96
C TYR A 402 -14.08 -49.29 12.64
N ALA A 403 -15.08 -49.93 12.02
CA ALA A 403 -15.86 -49.32 10.93
C ALA A 403 -17.03 -48.54 11.56
N VAL A 404 -17.11 -47.23 11.25
CA VAL A 404 -18.11 -46.33 11.83
C VAL A 404 -18.89 -45.64 10.70
N GLU A 405 -20.20 -45.81 10.74
CA GLU A 405 -21.12 -45.08 9.88
C GLU A 405 -21.58 -43.80 10.57
N VAL A 406 -21.42 -42.67 9.88
CA VAL A 406 -21.76 -41.34 10.43
C VAL A 406 -23.06 -40.86 9.85
N THR A 407 -24.10 -40.84 10.65
CA THR A 407 -25.36 -40.18 10.35
C THR A 407 -25.36 -38.75 10.90
N SER A 408 -25.73 -37.75 10.07
CA SER A 408 -25.89 -36.37 10.52
C SER A 408 -27.13 -36.26 11.40
N VAL A 409 -26.97 -35.89 12.67
CA VAL A 409 -28.10 -35.49 13.52
C VAL A 409 -28.60 -34.13 12.99
N ALA A 410 -29.79 -34.09 12.42
CA ALA A 410 -30.45 -32.83 12.05
C ALA A 410 -30.52 -31.93 13.30
N ALA A 411 -30.09 -30.67 13.17
CA ALA A 411 -30.21 -29.70 14.24
C ALA A 411 -31.69 -29.57 14.60
N ALA A 412 -32.04 -29.98 15.82
CA ALA A 412 -33.34 -29.71 16.38
C ALA A 412 -33.49 -28.18 16.41
N SER A 413 -34.46 -27.69 15.66
CA SER A 413 -34.87 -26.28 15.64
C SER A 413 -35.41 -25.94 17.04
N ALA A 414 -34.68 -25.08 17.77
CA ALA A 414 -35.15 -24.40 18.95
C ALA A 414 -35.41 -22.92 18.58
#